data_2e9859df1fc2e58969bd7d4fb9742bc5
#
_entry.id   2e9859df1fc2e58969bd7d4fb9742bc5
#
_cell.length_a   1.000
_cell.length_b   1.000
_cell.length_c   1.000
_cell.angle_alpha   90.00
_cell.angle_beta   90.00
_cell.angle_gamma   90.00
#
_symmetry.space_group_name_H-M   'P 1'
#
loop_
_entity.id
_entity.type
_entity.pdbx_description
1 polymer ?
#
loop_
_entity_poly.entity_id
_entity_poly.type
_entity_poly.pdbx_seq_one_letter_code
_entity_poly.pdbx_strand_id
1 'polypeptide(L)'
;HDVVRHASRFGLPDPTHRPNGIGPDDIQPDAELGLRRARAATTLMLGLPGSAYLYQGEELGLPEHTRLPGEVRQDPTYRRTHHAKLGRDGCRIPMPWTADGPSFGFGPSGDTWLPQPEVYGELAVDRQDGVPGSTLELYRALLRLRRERDLAAVSIAQVETSEGVLAYVV
;
A
#
# COMPACT_ATOMS: atom_id res chain seq x y z
N HIS A 1 -4.21 4.47 -7.13
CA HIS A 1 -3.52 5.74 -7.40
C HIS A 1 -4.35 7.00 -7.05
N ASP A 2 -5.55 6.81 -6.53
CA ASP A 2 -6.48 7.90 -6.21
C ASP A 2 -6.77 8.05 -4.72
N VAL A 3 -6.18 7.20 -3.88
CA VAL A 3 -6.36 7.21 -2.43
C VAL A 3 -5.02 7.03 -1.73
N VAL A 4 -4.94 7.46 -0.48
CA VAL A 4 -3.80 7.20 0.40
C VAL A 4 -3.54 5.70 0.46
N ARG A 5 -2.26 5.30 0.38
CA ARG A 5 -1.84 3.89 0.45
C ARG A 5 -2.42 3.20 1.69
N HIS A 6 -2.93 2.00 1.53
CA HIS A 6 -3.66 1.32 2.59
C HIS A 6 -2.80 1.05 3.84
N ALA A 7 -1.49 0.79 3.67
CA ALA A 7 -0.58 0.65 4.80
C ALA A 7 -0.55 1.90 5.70
N SER A 8 -0.62 3.10 5.12
CA SER A 8 -0.72 4.34 5.89
C SER A 8 -2.14 4.60 6.38
N ARG A 9 -3.13 4.46 5.50
CA ARG A 9 -4.52 4.74 5.86
C ARG A 9 -5.01 3.90 7.03
N PHE A 10 -4.69 2.62 7.06
CA PHE A 10 -5.08 1.72 8.15
C PHE A 10 -4.28 1.93 9.44
N GLY A 11 -3.20 2.70 9.39
CA GLY A 11 -2.45 3.14 10.56
C GLY A 11 -3.01 4.41 11.22
N LEU A 12 -3.98 5.09 10.60
CA LEU A 12 -4.62 6.24 11.21
C LEU A 12 -5.52 5.80 12.39
N PRO A 13 -5.70 6.68 13.41
CA PRO A 13 -6.59 6.41 14.54
C PRO A 13 -8.03 6.07 14.11
N ASP A 14 -8.52 6.76 13.09
CA ASP A 14 -9.78 6.45 12.41
C ASP A 14 -9.50 5.94 10.99
N PRO A 15 -9.46 4.62 10.76
CA PRO A 15 -9.19 4.05 9.45
C PRO A 15 -10.35 4.23 8.46
N THR A 16 -11.54 4.68 8.92
CA THR A 16 -12.67 5.00 8.05
C THR A 16 -12.50 6.38 7.41
N HIS A 17 -11.72 7.26 8.03
CA HIS A 17 -11.37 8.56 7.47
C HIS A 17 -10.65 8.39 6.12
N ARG A 18 -11.02 9.22 5.15
CA ARG A 18 -10.47 9.20 3.77
C ARG A 18 -9.78 10.52 3.47
N PRO A 19 -8.55 10.73 3.97
CA PRO A 19 -7.84 11.97 3.71
C PRO A 19 -7.51 12.10 2.21
N ASN A 20 -7.46 13.34 1.74
CA ASN A 20 -6.94 13.69 0.42
C ASN A 20 -5.42 13.95 0.49
N GLY A 21 -4.66 12.90 0.69
CA GLY A 21 -3.24 12.93 1.07
C GLY A 21 -3.03 13.06 2.58
N ILE A 22 -1.83 12.78 3.03
CA ILE A 22 -1.36 13.01 4.40
C ILE A 22 -0.13 13.89 4.31
N GLY A 23 -0.09 14.97 5.06
CA GLY A 23 1.03 15.92 5.13
C GLY A 23 1.85 15.77 6.40
N PRO A 24 2.97 16.53 6.51
CA PRO A 24 3.85 16.45 7.67
C PRO A 24 3.19 16.94 8.97
N ASP A 25 2.21 17.84 8.86
CA ASP A 25 1.51 18.44 10.02
C ASP A 25 0.22 17.69 10.37
N ASP A 26 -0.18 16.71 9.56
CA ASP A 26 -1.33 15.86 9.85
C ASP A 26 -0.98 14.76 10.86
N ILE A 27 -1.99 14.12 11.43
CA ILE A 27 -1.82 12.94 12.27
C ILE A 27 -1.09 11.87 11.44
N GLN A 28 0.09 11.47 11.90
CA GLN A 28 0.88 10.47 11.21
C GLN A 28 0.37 9.06 11.48
N PRO A 29 0.37 8.18 10.47
CA PRO A 29 -0.04 6.79 10.63
C PRO A 29 0.92 6.02 11.55
N ASP A 30 0.38 5.13 12.38
CA ASP A 30 1.16 4.06 13.01
C ASP A 30 1.57 3.06 11.91
N ALA A 31 2.83 3.01 11.59
CA ALA A 31 3.35 2.23 10.47
C ALA A 31 3.20 0.72 10.70
N GLU A 32 3.46 0.23 11.93
CA GLU A 32 3.37 -1.19 12.26
C GLU A 32 1.92 -1.67 12.25
N LEU A 33 1.04 -0.97 12.93
CA LEU A 33 -0.39 -1.28 12.96
C LEU A 33 -0.99 -1.21 11.57
N GLY A 34 -0.64 -0.17 10.81
CA GLY A 34 -1.11 0.04 9.45
C GLY A 34 -0.71 -1.09 8.51
N LEU A 35 0.54 -1.52 8.56
CA LEU A 35 1.01 -2.65 7.75
C LEU A 35 0.33 -3.96 8.14
N ARG A 36 0.17 -4.26 9.45
CA ARG A 36 -0.55 -5.45 9.90
C ARG A 36 -1.99 -5.48 9.39
N ARG A 37 -2.71 -4.37 9.51
CA ARG A 37 -4.08 -4.23 9.01
C ARG A 37 -4.17 -4.32 7.48
N ALA A 38 -3.21 -3.73 6.76
CA ALA A 38 -3.13 -3.81 5.31
C ALA A 38 -2.95 -5.26 4.84
N ARG A 39 -2.05 -6.01 5.45
CA ARG A 39 -1.82 -7.43 5.17
C ARG A 39 -3.08 -8.28 5.45
N ALA A 40 -3.78 -8.03 6.53
CA ALA A 40 -5.04 -8.70 6.85
C ALA A 40 -6.14 -8.38 5.82
N ALA A 41 -6.29 -7.09 5.44
CA ALA A 41 -7.25 -6.66 4.43
C ALA A 41 -6.95 -7.27 3.05
N THR A 42 -5.68 -7.36 2.66
CA THR A 42 -5.25 -8.01 1.42
C THR A 42 -5.55 -9.51 1.44
N THR A 43 -5.30 -10.17 2.58
CA THR A 43 -5.63 -11.59 2.76
C THR A 43 -7.13 -11.82 2.56
N LEU A 44 -7.96 -10.99 3.17
CA LEU A 44 -9.41 -11.05 2.96
C LEU A 44 -9.77 -10.80 1.49
N MET A 45 -9.30 -9.70 0.90
CA MET A 45 -9.63 -9.33 -0.49
C MET A 45 -9.26 -10.43 -1.49
N LEU A 46 -8.07 -11.01 -1.38
CA LEU A 46 -7.61 -12.07 -2.27
C LEU A 46 -8.30 -13.41 -2.02
N GLY A 47 -8.89 -13.62 -0.85
CA GLY A 47 -9.72 -14.77 -0.52
C GLY A 47 -11.17 -14.67 -0.99
N LEU A 48 -11.65 -13.48 -1.35
CA LEU A 48 -13.03 -13.27 -1.81
C LEU A 48 -13.19 -13.61 -3.30
N PRO A 49 -14.40 -14.02 -3.76
CA PRO A 49 -14.69 -14.21 -5.18
C PRO A 49 -14.67 -12.91 -5.97
N GLY A 50 -14.68 -13.03 -7.29
CA GLY A 50 -14.69 -11.90 -8.21
C GLY A 50 -13.28 -11.39 -8.54
N SER A 51 -13.19 -10.19 -9.11
CA SER A 51 -11.92 -9.57 -9.51
C SER A 51 -11.22 -8.93 -8.32
N ALA A 52 -9.92 -9.07 -8.25
CA ALA A 52 -9.07 -8.38 -7.28
C ALA A 52 -8.18 -7.34 -8.00
N TYR A 53 -8.12 -6.15 -7.45
CA TYR A 53 -7.30 -5.06 -7.99
C TYR A 53 -6.19 -4.75 -7.00
N LEU A 54 -4.96 -4.74 -7.49
CA LEU A 54 -3.77 -4.41 -6.73
C LEU A 54 -3.17 -3.12 -7.27
N TYR A 55 -2.73 -2.26 -6.39
CA TYR A 55 -1.97 -1.09 -6.76
C TYR A 55 -0.47 -1.34 -6.52
N GLN A 56 0.36 -0.99 -7.48
CA GLN A 56 1.81 -1.17 -7.41
C GLN A 56 2.40 -0.67 -6.07
N GLY A 57 3.25 -1.47 -5.45
CA GLY A 57 3.87 -1.20 -4.16
C GLY A 57 3.05 -1.62 -2.94
N GLU A 58 1.80 -2.06 -3.11
CA GLU A 58 1.03 -2.68 -2.03
C GLU A 58 1.67 -4.00 -1.61
N GLU A 59 2.19 -4.75 -2.57
CA GLU A 59 2.92 -6.00 -2.37
C GLU A 59 4.23 -5.84 -1.58
N LEU A 60 4.74 -4.62 -1.51
CA LEU A 60 5.90 -4.26 -0.68
C LEU A 60 5.50 -3.65 0.66
N GLY A 61 4.22 -3.35 0.86
CA GLY A 61 3.74 -2.63 2.03
C GLY A 61 4.15 -1.16 2.05
N LEU A 62 4.37 -0.53 0.88
CA LEU A 62 4.84 0.85 0.80
C LEU A 62 3.86 1.80 1.51
N PRO A 63 4.37 2.67 2.40
CA PRO A 63 3.56 3.73 3.00
C PRO A 63 3.34 4.90 2.04
N GLU A 64 2.41 5.78 2.39
CA GLU A 64 2.26 7.11 1.81
C GLU A 64 3.50 7.96 2.08
N HIS A 65 3.94 8.75 1.11
CA HIS A 65 4.97 9.76 1.36
C HIS A 65 4.36 10.99 2.03
N THR A 66 4.25 10.95 3.36
CA THR A 66 3.60 12.00 4.16
C THR A 66 4.40 13.29 4.24
N ARG A 67 5.71 13.24 3.95
CA ARG A 67 6.63 14.39 3.99
C ARG A 67 7.01 14.90 2.60
N LEU A 68 6.21 14.61 1.57
CA LEU A 68 6.47 15.07 0.21
C LEU A 68 6.45 16.60 0.17
N PRO A 69 7.55 17.27 -0.27
CA PRO A 69 7.63 18.72 -0.32
C PRO A 69 6.58 19.32 -1.27
N GLY A 70 6.08 20.51 -0.92
CA GLY A 70 5.03 21.18 -1.69
C GLY A 70 5.46 21.54 -3.11
N GLU A 71 6.71 21.95 -3.28
CA GLU A 71 7.29 22.38 -4.56
C GLU A 71 7.40 21.28 -5.61
N VAL A 72 7.49 20.01 -5.18
CA VAL A 72 7.55 18.86 -6.10
C VAL A 72 6.19 18.27 -6.42
N ARG A 73 5.12 18.71 -5.74
CA ARG A 73 3.77 18.19 -5.97
C ARG A 73 3.25 18.55 -7.34
N GLN A 74 2.68 17.57 -8.02
CA GLN A 74 2.22 17.67 -9.40
C GLN A 74 0.71 17.49 -9.54
N ASP A 75 0.01 16.93 -8.52
CA ASP A 75 -1.45 16.79 -8.58
C ASP A 75 -2.12 18.16 -8.73
N PRO A 76 -2.94 18.36 -9.78
CA PRO A 76 -3.67 19.61 -9.99
C PRO A 76 -4.52 20.03 -8.79
N THR A 77 -4.95 19.10 -7.94
CA THR A 77 -5.73 19.39 -6.73
C THR A 77 -4.95 20.30 -5.79
N TYR A 78 -3.65 20.05 -5.59
CA TYR A 78 -2.81 20.86 -4.73
C TYR A 78 -2.79 22.33 -5.16
N ARG A 79 -2.59 22.57 -6.47
CA ARG A 79 -2.55 23.94 -7.03
C ARG A 79 -3.93 24.59 -7.04
N ARG A 80 -4.98 23.89 -7.51
CA ARG A 80 -6.35 24.42 -7.61
C ARG A 80 -6.98 24.80 -6.29
N THR A 81 -6.56 24.14 -5.20
CA THR A 81 -7.07 24.42 -3.85
C THR A 81 -6.16 25.40 -3.09
N HIS A 82 -5.23 26.08 -3.76
CA HIS A 82 -4.26 26.96 -3.09
C HIS A 82 -3.54 26.25 -1.93
N HIS A 83 -3.14 25.01 -2.15
CA HIS A 83 -2.43 24.13 -1.21
C HIS A 83 -3.27 23.62 -0.03
N ALA A 84 -4.57 23.91 0.01
CA ALA A 84 -5.46 23.44 1.08
C ALA A 84 -5.70 21.92 1.06
N LYS A 85 -5.51 21.27 -0.10
CA LYS A 85 -5.59 19.81 -0.25
C LYS A 85 -4.30 19.28 -0.87
N LEU A 86 -3.71 18.29 -0.24
CA LEU A 86 -2.41 17.75 -0.65
C LEU A 86 -2.44 16.97 -1.98
N GLY A 87 -3.60 16.43 -2.33
CA GLY A 87 -3.74 15.63 -3.54
C GLY A 87 -3.18 14.21 -3.36
N ARG A 88 -2.90 13.55 -4.48
CA ARG A 88 -2.63 12.11 -4.55
C ARG A 88 -1.15 11.77 -4.76
N ASP A 89 -0.28 12.76 -4.80
CA ASP A 89 1.13 12.52 -5.15
C ASP A 89 1.85 11.61 -4.16
N GLY A 90 1.49 11.66 -2.87
CA GLY A 90 2.10 10.84 -1.84
C GLY A 90 1.93 9.32 -2.06
N CYS A 91 0.87 8.88 -2.75
CA CYS A 91 0.69 7.48 -3.11
C CYS A 91 1.30 7.09 -4.47
N ARG A 92 1.79 8.06 -5.24
CA ARG A 92 2.27 7.87 -6.62
C ARG A 92 3.78 7.88 -6.76
N ILE A 93 4.47 7.67 -5.67
CA ILE A 93 5.93 7.62 -5.62
C ILE A 93 6.44 6.43 -6.44
N PRO A 94 7.53 6.59 -7.21
CA PRO A 94 8.16 5.50 -7.94
C PRO A 94 8.51 4.32 -7.05
N MET A 95 8.29 3.11 -7.59
CA MET A 95 8.48 1.85 -6.87
C MET A 95 9.97 1.54 -6.67
N PRO A 96 10.41 1.10 -5.47
CA PRO A 96 11.77 0.69 -5.22
C PRO A 96 12.00 -0.77 -5.63
N TRP A 97 13.02 -1.02 -6.45
CA TRP A 97 13.41 -2.35 -6.90
C TRP A 97 14.61 -2.89 -6.14
N THR A 98 15.57 -2.00 -5.82
CA THR A 98 16.78 -2.32 -5.07
C THR A 98 16.93 -1.40 -3.87
N ALA A 99 17.51 -1.91 -2.79
CA ALA A 99 17.75 -1.10 -1.60
C ALA A 99 18.77 0.01 -1.83
N ASP A 100 19.73 -0.26 -2.70
CA ASP A 100 20.84 0.60 -3.00
C ASP A 100 20.80 1.07 -4.46
N GLY A 101 21.49 2.16 -4.73
CA GLY A 101 21.62 2.70 -6.07
C GLY A 101 20.67 3.86 -6.39
N PRO A 102 20.83 4.45 -7.58
CA PRO A 102 20.02 5.60 -8.00
C PRO A 102 18.54 5.26 -8.02
N SER A 103 17.70 6.16 -7.46
CA SER A 103 16.25 6.01 -7.41
C SER A 103 15.75 4.61 -6.98
N PHE A 104 16.49 3.97 -6.07
CA PHE A 104 16.21 2.60 -5.63
C PHE A 104 15.95 1.63 -6.82
N GLY A 105 16.76 1.74 -7.87
CA GLY A 105 16.67 0.88 -9.07
C GLY A 105 15.48 1.17 -9.98
N PHE A 106 14.72 2.26 -9.76
CA PHE A 106 13.61 2.63 -10.63
C PHE A 106 14.07 3.10 -12.02
N GLY A 107 15.20 3.79 -12.08
CA GLY A 107 15.80 4.28 -13.33
C GLY A 107 17.32 4.35 -13.24
N PRO A 108 18.00 4.63 -14.36
CA PRO A 108 19.46 4.68 -14.41
C PRO A 108 20.05 5.91 -13.71
N SER A 109 19.26 6.95 -13.50
CA SER A 109 19.65 8.16 -12.77
C SER A 109 18.96 8.21 -11.42
N GLY A 110 19.42 9.12 -10.53
CA GLY A 110 18.73 9.42 -9.28
C GLY A 110 17.44 10.24 -9.44
N ASP A 111 17.16 10.71 -10.65
CA ASP A 111 16.02 11.58 -10.93
C ASP A 111 14.73 10.77 -11.06
N THR A 112 13.73 11.15 -10.31
CA THR A 112 12.38 10.61 -10.39
C THR A 112 11.36 11.74 -10.46
N TRP A 113 10.20 11.47 -11.05
CA TRP A 113 9.16 12.50 -11.17
C TRP A 113 8.61 12.97 -9.82
N LEU A 114 8.70 12.13 -8.77
CA LEU A 114 8.49 12.45 -7.37
C LEU A 114 9.61 11.80 -6.54
N PRO A 115 10.17 12.49 -5.55
CA PRO A 115 11.24 11.94 -4.73
C PRO A 115 10.75 10.76 -3.91
N GLN A 116 11.59 9.73 -3.81
CA GLN A 116 11.34 8.55 -2.99
C GLN A 116 11.80 8.80 -1.55
N PRO A 117 11.01 8.45 -0.53
CA PRO A 117 11.45 8.52 0.86
C PRO A 117 12.47 7.42 1.17
N GLU A 118 13.41 7.66 2.09
CA GLU A 118 14.48 6.72 2.46
C GLU A 118 13.96 5.33 2.86
N VAL A 119 12.82 5.28 3.55
CA VAL A 119 12.18 4.02 3.96
C VAL A 119 11.85 3.09 2.78
N TYR A 120 11.75 3.61 1.56
CA TYR A 120 11.51 2.78 0.38
C TYR A 120 12.68 1.85 0.07
N GLY A 121 13.92 2.24 0.39
CA GLY A 121 15.08 1.35 0.28
C GLY A 121 14.98 0.12 1.19
N GLU A 122 14.45 0.30 2.41
CA GLU A 122 14.23 -0.82 3.35
C GLU A 122 13.11 -1.78 2.87
N LEU A 123 12.16 -1.26 2.10
CA LEU A 123 11.00 -1.99 1.58
C LEU A 123 11.16 -2.43 0.13
N ALA A 124 12.34 -2.24 -0.47
CA ALA A 124 12.60 -2.58 -1.86
C ALA A 124 12.39 -4.07 -2.16
N VAL A 125 12.17 -4.37 -3.45
CA VAL A 125 11.90 -5.74 -3.90
C VAL A 125 13.01 -6.69 -3.47
N ASP A 126 14.28 -6.31 -3.66
CA ASP A 126 15.44 -7.15 -3.32
C ASP A 126 15.57 -7.44 -1.81
N ARG A 127 15.00 -6.59 -0.95
CA ARG A 127 14.94 -6.81 0.51
C ARG A 127 13.85 -7.79 0.92
N GLN A 128 12.90 -8.06 0.06
CA GLN A 128 11.74 -8.88 0.37
C GLN A 128 11.67 -10.16 -0.44
N ASP A 129 12.34 -10.22 -1.58
CA ASP A 129 12.34 -11.37 -2.49
C ASP A 129 12.95 -12.60 -1.83
N GLY A 130 12.17 -13.68 -1.74
CA GLY A 130 12.55 -14.90 -1.07
C GLY A 130 12.66 -14.82 0.46
N VAL A 131 12.32 -13.69 1.09
CA VAL A 131 12.39 -13.53 2.55
C VAL A 131 11.09 -14.01 3.19
N PRO A 132 11.12 -15.10 3.97
CA PRO A 132 9.93 -15.64 4.63
C PRO A 132 9.25 -14.60 5.53
N GLY A 133 7.94 -14.44 5.36
CA GLY A 133 7.14 -13.49 6.15
C GLY A 133 7.16 -12.06 5.63
N SER A 134 7.94 -11.73 4.59
CA SER A 134 7.85 -10.43 3.92
C SER A 134 6.47 -10.18 3.33
N THR A 135 6.15 -8.93 3.06
CA THR A 135 4.85 -8.59 2.43
C THR A 135 4.80 -9.11 1.00
N LEU A 136 5.91 -9.06 0.27
CA LEU A 136 6.01 -9.60 -1.09
C LEU A 136 5.70 -11.10 -1.13
N GLU A 137 6.29 -11.88 -0.22
CA GLU A 137 6.03 -13.32 -0.19
C GLU A 137 4.60 -13.66 0.27
N LEU A 138 4.00 -12.85 1.13
CA LEU A 138 2.57 -12.98 1.45
C LEU A 138 1.71 -12.82 0.19
N TYR A 139 1.94 -11.76 -0.60
CA TYR A 139 1.19 -11.54 -1.84
C TYR A 139 1.38 -12.67 -2.84
N ARG A 140 2.59 -13.15 -3.02
CA ARG A 140 2.90 -14.30 -3.90
C ARG A 140 2.14 -15.56 -3.46
N ALA A 141 2.14 -15.84 -2.16
CA ALA A 141 1.43 -17.00 -1.60
C ALA A 141 -0.08 -16.90 -1.79
N LEU A 142 -0.66 -15.72 -1.50
CA LEU A 142 -2.10 -15.48 -1.66
C LEU A 142 -2.55 -15.54 -3.12
N LEU A 143 -1.78 -14.97 -4.05
CA LEU A 143 -2.08 -15.01 -5.49
C LEU A 143 -1.96 -16.42 -6.04
N ARG A 144 -0.99 -17.21 -5.56
CA ARG A 144 -0.86 -18.63 -5.90
C ARG A 144 -2.07 -19.42 -5.42
N LEU A 145 -2.42 -19.29 -4.13
CA LEU A 145 -3.58 -19.93 -3.53
C LEU A 145 -4.87 -19.58 -4.27
N ARG A 146 -5.06 -18.29 -4.56
CA ARG A 146 -6.22 -17.79 -5.30
C ARG A 146 -6.37 -18.47 -6.65
N ARG A 147 -5.26 -18.63 -7.37
CA ARG A 147 -5.24 -19.31 -8.68
C ARG A 147 -5.45 -20.82 -8.55
N GLU A 148 -4.74 -21.48 -7.63
CA GLU A 148 -4.82 -22.93 -7.43
C GLU A 148 -6.21 -23.40 -6.98
N ARG A 149 -6.94 -22.55 -6.25
CA ARG A 149 -8.28 -22.84 -5.72
C ARG A 149 -9.41 -22.21 -6.54
N ASP A 150 -9.06 -21.52 -7.63
CA ASP A 150 -10.02 -20.78 -8.48
C ASP A 150 -10.95 -19.86 -7.67
N LEU A 151 -10.40 -19.19 -6.65
CA LEU A 151 -11.19 -18.38 -5.70
C LEU A 151 -11.96 -17.24 -6.37
N ALA A 152 -11.62 -16.87 -7.61
CA ALA A 152 -12.35 -15.86 -8.35
C ALA A 152 -13.77 -16.31 -8.74
N ALA A 153 -13.95 -17.62 -8.95
CA ALA A 153 -15.19 -18.19 -9.48
C ALA A 153 -16.05 -18.92 -8.41
N VAL A 154 -15.57 -19.01 -7.17
CA VAL A 154 -16.31 -19.70 -6.10
C VAL A 154 -17.41 -18.82 -5.49
N SER A 155 -18.37 -19.45 -4.83
CA SER A 155 -19.30 -18.79 -3.92
C SER A 155 -18.79 -18.88 -2.49
N ILE A 156 -19.16 -17.92 -1.64
CA ILE A 156 -18.78 -17.91 -0.23
C ILE A 156 -20.00 -18.07 0.66
N ALA A 157 -19.79 -18.69 1.81
CA ALA A 157 -20.74 -18.72 2.92
C ALA A 157 -20.04 -18.22 4.19
N GLN A 158 -20.66 -17.28 4.87
CA GLN A 158 -20.15 -16.81 6.17
C GLN A 158 -20.35 -17.90 7.22
N VAL A 159 -19.36 -18.08 8.07
CA VAL A 159 -19.41 -19.00 9.21
C VAL A 159 -19.59 -18.18 10.50
N GLU A 160 -20.46 -18.64 11.39
CA GLU A 160 -20.58 -18.04 12.72
C GLU A 160 -19.27 -18.17 13.49
N THR A 161 -18.86 -17.09 14.11
CA THR A 161 -17.60 -17.01 14.86
C THR A 161 -17.77 -16.14 16.12
N SER A 162 -16.79 -16.17 17.00
CA SER A 162 -16.73 -15.22 18.12
C SER A 162 -16.54 -13.79 17.66
N GLU A 163 -16.88 -12.83 18.52
CA GLU A 163 -16.68 -11.40 18.27
C GLU A 163 -15.22 -11.10 17.84
N GLY A 164 -15.06 -10.24 16.85
CA GLY A 164 -13.76 -9.84 16.31
C GLY A 164 -13.14 -10.82 15.31
N VAL A 165 -13.78 -11.96 15.02
CA VAL A 165 -13.34 -12.94 14.02
C VAL A 165 -14.27 -12.94 12.82
N LEU A 166 -13.70 -12.85 11.62
CA LEU A 166 -14.41 -13.08 10.35
C LEU A 166 -13.97 -14.42 9.78
N ALA A 167 -14.91 -15.33 9.54
CA ALA A 167 -14.64 -16.58 8.85
C ALA A 167 -15.66 -16.82 7.73
N TYR A 168 -15.21 -17.46 6.67
CA TYR A 168 -16.04 -17.88 5.55
C TYR A 168 -15.47 -19.14 4.91
N VAL A 169 -16.33 -19.92 4.29
CA VAL A 169 -15.97 -21.08 3.49
C VAL A 169 -16.10 -20.72 2.01
N VAL A 170 -15.17 -21.17 1.23
CA VAL A 170 -15.08 -21.04 -0.23
C VAL A 170 -15.10 -22.41 -0.88
#